data_b9988693a08b745703368e38b3d9fa5f
#
_entry.id   b9988693a08b745703368e38b3d9fa5f
#
_cell.length_a   1.000
_cell.length_b   1.000
_cell.length_c   1.000
_cell.angle_alpha   90.00
_cell.angle_beta   90.00
_cell.angle_gamma   90.00
#
_symmetry.space_group_name_H-M   'P 1'
#
loop_
_entity.id
_entity.type
_entity.pdbx_description
1 polymer ?
#
loop_
_entity_poly.entity_id
_entity_poly.type
_entity_poly.pdbx_seq_one_letter_code
_entity_poly.pdbx_strand_id
1 'polypeptide(L)'
;MGLEELSERYAEHNRSERGLGFVFARPEREELFRRYVDGPGRRVLDLGCRDGALTRAYAEGNDVVGVDADREALAEAEKLGIETRWADLDQPLDFADASFDVVAAGELLEHLRDPQRLVAEIRRVLRPGGTFVASVPNAYRLKGRLLFLIGRPPENDPTHLQMFSGADVRALLAGFDEPRLHFVAGRLVPLHPRLFANDIVFVGRKPR
;
A
#
# COMPACT_ATOMS: atom_id res chain seq x y z
N MET A 1 16.86 3.69 -14.33
CA MET A 1 17.08 4.37 -13.04
C MET A 1 17.61 3.31 -12.08
N GLY A 2 18.75 3.56 -11.46
CA GLY A 2 19.32 2.66 -10.44
C GLY A 2 18.61 2.82 -9.10
N LEU A 3 18.81 1.86 -8.18
CA LEU A 3 18.15 1.89 -6.86
C LEU A 3 18.58 3.11 -6.02
N GLU A 4 19.83 3.57 -6.13
CA GLU A 4 20.31 4.80 -5.45
C GLU A 4 19.56 6.04 -5.96
N GLU A 5 19.43 6.21 -7.27
CA GLU A 5 18.71 7.34 -7.88
C GLU A 5 17.21 7.31 -7.51
N LEU A 6 16.62 6.10 -7.41
CA LEU A 6 15.27 5.89 -6.96
C LEU A 6 15.12 6.31 -5.49
N SER A 7 16.07 5.92 -4.63
CA SER A 7 16.10 6.27 -3.22
C SER A 7 16.17 7.78 -2.99
N GLU A 8 17.08 8.47 -3.67
CA GLU A 8 17.21 9.93 -3.58
C GLU A 8 15.92 10.65 -4.00
N ARG A 9 15.28 10.20 -5.08
CA ARG A 9 14.02 10.76 -5.57
C ARG A 9 12.89 10.61 -4.55
N TYR A 10 12.73 9.42 -3.94
CA TYR A 10 11.69 9.20 -2.94
C TYR A 10 12.00 9.91 -1.62
N ALA A 11 13.26 9.96 -1.19
CA ALA A 11 13.67 10.70 0.00
C ALA A 11 13.37 12.21 -0.14
N GLU A 12 13.66 12.81 -1.30
CA GLU A 12 13.34 14.21 -1.57
C GLU A 12 11.83 14.46 -1.59
N HIS A 13 11.05 13.62 -2.30
CA HIS A 13 9.60 13.70 -2.32
C HIS A 13 9.00 13.58 -0.91
N ASN A 14 9.46 12.62 -0.13
CA ASN A 14 8.98 12.41 1.24
C ASN A 14 9.31 13.61 2.14
N ARG A 15 10.49 14.22 2.01
CA ARG A 15 10.86 15.43 2.78
C ARG A 15 10.02 16.66 2.40
N SER A 16 9.76 16.86 1.10
CA SER A 16 9.06 18.05 0.61
C SER A 16 7.55 18.00 0.80
N GLU A 17 6.94 16.83 0.60
CA GLU A 17 5.47 16.72 0.48
C GLU A 17 4.80 16.05 1.69
N ARG A 18 5.47 15.13 2.36
CA ARG A 18 4.82 14.26 3.36
C ARG A 18 5.38 14.41 4.77
N GLY A 19 6.69 14.57 4.95
CA GLY A 19 7.35 14.55 6.25
C GLY A 19 7.31 13.17 6.93
N LEU A 20 8.04 13.03 8.04
CA LEU A 20 8.03 11.81 8.85
C LEU A 20 6.69 11.64 9.58
N GLY A 21 6.27 10.40 9.76
CA GLY A 21 5.04 10.05 10.45
C GLY A 21 3.75 10.34 9.68
N PHE A 22 3.82 10.85 8.44
CA PHE A 22 2.61 11.15 7.68
C PHE A 22 1.93 9.86 7.19
N VAL A 23 0.63 9.72 7.50
CA VAL A 23 -0.25 8.68 6.94
C VAL A 23 -1.55 9.37 6.55
N PHE A 24 -1.89 9.38 5.27
CA PHE A 24 -3.17 9.88 4.81
C PHE A 24 -4.31 8.99 5.32
N ALA A 25 -5.46 9.58 5.69
CA ALA A 25 -6.61 8.82 6.24
C ALA A 25 -6.21 7.86 7.38
N ARG A 26 -5.29 8.30 8.25
CA ARG A 26 -4.65 7.48 9.28
C ARG A 26 -5.64 6.63 10.11
N PRO A 27 -6.73 7.16 10.70
CA PRO A 27 -7.58 6.37 11.57
C PRO A 27 -8.21 5.18 10.85
N GLU A 28 -8.76 5.40 9.67
CA GLU A 28 -9.45 4.38 8.89
C GLU A 28 -8.48 3.33 8.36
N ARG A 29 -7.29 3.75 7.92
CA ARG A 29 -6.27 2.83 7.42
C ARG A 29 -5.65 2.00 8.53
N GLU A 30 -5.26 2.62 9.66
CA GLU A 30 -4.74 1.88 10.82
C GLU A 30 -5.75 0.85 11.33
N GLU A 31 -7.05 1.19 11.39
CA GLU A 31 -8.11 0.26 11.82
C GLU A 31 -8.21 -0.93 10.86
N LEU A 32 -8.30 -0.67 9.55
CA LEU A 32 -8.48 -1.72 8.55
C LEU A 32 -7.24 -2.61 8.43
N PHE A 33 -6.04 -2.02 8.39
CA PHE A 33 -4.80 -2.81 8.32
C PHE A 33 -4.64 -3.69 9.56
N ARG A 34 -4.86 -3.16 10.78
CA ARG A 34 -4.87 -3.95 12.02
C ARG A 34 -5.88 -5.08 11.98
N ARG A 35 -7.11 -4.81 11.52
CA ARG A 35 -8.16 -5.82 11.38
C ARG A 35 -7.76 -6.97 10.45
N TYR A 36 -7.06 -6.68 9.35
CA TYR A 36 -6.72 -7.70 8.35
C TYR A 36 -5.38 -8.39 8.59
N VAL A 37 -4.48 -7.78 9.36
CA VAL A 37 -3.31 -8.48 9.91
C VAL A 37 -3.76 -9.51 10.96
N ASP A 38 -4.87 -9.26 11.67
CA ASP A 38 -5.62 -10.23 12.49
C ASP A 38 -4.78 -10.90 13.59
N GLY A 39 -4.36 -10.08 14.58
CA GLY A 39 -3.75 -10.54 15.83
C GLY A 39 -2.23 -10.76 15.77
N PRO A 40 -1.65 -11.20 16.90
CA PRO A 40 -0.21 -11.40 17.04
C PRO A 40 0.27 -12.74 16.48
N GLY A 41 1.60 -12.86 16.34
CA GLY A 41 2.27 -14.09 15.91
C GLY A 41 2.26 -14.30 14.40
N ARG A 42 1.94 -13.27 13.62
CA ARG A 42 1.99 -13.30 12.16
C ARG A 42 3.37 -12.91 11.64
N ARG A 43 3.79 -13.55 10.56
CA ARG A 43 4.91 -13.07 9.75
C ARG A 43 4.36 -12.17 8.65
N VAL A 44 4.68 -10.87 8.76
CA VAL A 44 4.11 -9.80 7.91
C VAL A 44 5.20 -9.22 7.02
N LEU A 45 4.92 -9.10 5.72
CA LEU A 45 5.72 -8.32 4.78
C LEU A 45 5.01 -7.00 4.50
N ASP A 46 5.66 -5.89 4.79
CA ASP A 46 5.13 -4.55 4.52
C ASP A 46 5.91 -3.92 3.35
N LEU A 47 5.26 -3.83 2.20
CA LEU A 47 5.81 -3.28 0.97
C LEU A 47 5.49 -1.78 0.86
N GLY A 48 6.52 -0.95 0.69
CA GLY A 48 6.39 0.50 0.77
C GLY A 48 6.18 0.97 2.21
N CYS A 49 6.89 0.36 3.17
CA CYS A 49 6.71 0.64 4.60
C CYS A 49 7.15 2.05 5.01
N ARG A 50 7.99 2.70 4.20
CA ARG A 50 8.55 4.00 4.44
C ARG A 50 9.20 4.11 5.84
N ASP A 51 8.79 5.04 6.67
CA ASP A 51 9.25 5.26 8.04
C ASP A 51 8.52 4.41 9.10
N GLY A 52 7.74 3.43 8.68
CA GLY A 52 6.97 2.55 9.57
C GLY A 52 5.74 3.20 10.22
N ALA A 53 5.34 4.39 9.76
CA ALA A 53 4.24 5.14 10.40
C ALA A 53 2.89 4.42 10.37
N LEU A 54 2.57 3.69 9.30
CA LEU A 54 1.38 2.82 9.23
C LEU A 54 1.66 1.46 9.86
N THR A 55 2.86 0.89 9.60
CA THR A 55 3.31 -0.43 10.06
C THR A 55 3.17 -0.61 11.56
N ARG A 56 3.48 0.42 12.35
CA ARG A 56 3.37 0.39 13.82
C ARG A 56 1.97 0.04 14.33
N ALA A 57 0.94 0.24 13.52
CA ALA A 57 -0.44 -0.08 13.92
C ALA A 57 -0.67 -1.60 14.07
N TYR A 58 0.17 -2.41 13.46
CA TYR A 58 0.08 -3.88 13.46
C TYR A 58 1.43 -4.58 13.70
N ALA A 59 2.48 -3.84 14.04
CA ALA A 59 3.81 -4.43 14.29
C ALA A 59 3.89 -5.14 15.64
N GLU A 60 3.18 -4.65 16.67
CA GLU A 60 3.25 -5.22 18.02
C GLU A 60 2.83 -6.69 18.04
N GLY A 61 3.71 -7.56 18.51
CA GLY A 61 3.49 -9.00 18.59
C GLY A 61 3.62 -9.76 17.27
N ASN A 62 4.02 -9.10 16.19
CA ASN A 62 4.23 -9.70 14.87
C ASN A 62 5.71 -9.65 14.45
N ASP A 63 6.11 -10.59 13.58
CA ASP A 63 7.40 -10.60 12.90
C ASP A 63 7.25 -9.81 11.59
N VAL A 64 7.68 -8.55 11.58
CA VAL A 64 7.45 -7.63 10.45
C VAL A 64 8.75 -7.35 9.70
N VAL A 65 8.72 -7.60 8.40
CA VAL A 65 9.76 -7.19 7.46
C VAL A 65 9.20 -6.06 6.58
N GLY A 66 9.79 -4.87 6.69
CA GLY A 66 9.47 -3.71 5.88
C GLY A 66 10.40 -3.58 4.67
N VAL A 67 9.85 -3.28 3.49
CA VAL A 67 10.62 -3.06 2.27
C VAL A 67 10.29 -1.69 1.70
N ASP A 68 11.32 -0.90 1.39
CA ASP A 68 11.16 0.41 0.74
C ASP A 68 12.37 0.75 -0.13
N ALA A 69 12.20 1.68 -1.07
CA ALA A 69 13.30 2.25 -1.84
C ALA A 69 13.96 3.46 -1.13
N ASP A 70 13.29 4.10 -0.17
CA ASP A 70 13.79 5.24 0.59
C ASP A 70 14.61 4.77 1.79
N ARG A 71 15.95 4.78 1.65
CA ARG A 71 16.89 4.35 2.69
C ARG A 71 16.82 5.22 3.96
N GLU A 72 16.56 6.53 3.80
CA GLU A 72 16.45 7.43 4.96
C GLU A 72 15.20 7.10 5.78
N ALA A 73 14.08 6.83 5.11
CA ALA A 73 12.85 6.43 5.77
C ALA A 73 12.98 5.05 6.46
N LEU A 74 13.65 4.09 5.83
CA LEU A 74 13.92 2.78 6.45
C LEU A 74 14.70 2.89 7.76
N ALA A 75 15.67 3.81 7.85
CA ALA A 75 16.41 4.05 9.10
C ALA A 75 15.50 4.54 10.25
N GLU A 76 14.39 5.20 9.96
CA GLU A 76 13.38 5.56 10.95
C GLU A 76 12.50 4.34 11.33
N ALA A 77 12.14 3.50 10.35
CA ALA A 77 11.39 2.27 10.61
C ALA A 77 12.17 1.28 11.50
N GLU A 78 13.50 1.18 11.34
CA GLU A 78 14.36 0.36 12.19
C GLU A 78 14.32 0.77 13.65
N LYS A 79 14.20 2.08 13.95
CA LYS A 79 14.06 2.58 15.32
C LYS A 79 12.76 2.13 16.00
N LEU A 80 11.77 1.70 15.21
CA LEU A 80 10.51 1.12 15.68
C LEU A 80 10.60 -0.41 15.88
N GLY A 81 11.78 -1.01 15.66
CA GLY A 81 12.00 -2.46 15.77
C GLY A 81 11.54 -3.27 14.56
N ILE A 82 11.30 -2.61 13.40
CA ILE A 82 10.94 -3.28 12.15
C ILE A 82 12.24 -3.76 11.47
N GLU A 83 12.30 -5.04 11.07
CA GLU A 83 13.37 -5.51 10.17
C GLU A 83 13.16 -4.85 8.80
N THR A 84 14.20 -4.23 8.23
CA THR A 84 14.06 -3.50 6.96
C THR A 84 14.88 -4.11 5.84
N ARG A 85 14.39 -3.94 4.60
CA ARG A 85 15.06 -4.31 3.36
C ARG A 85 14.99 -3.16 2.37
N TRP A 86 16.14 -2.70 1.90
CA TRP A 86 16.23 -1.68 0.88
C TRP A 86 16.16 -2.31 -0.51
N ALA A 87 15.09 -2.07 -1.25
CA ALA A 87 14.87 -2.68 -2.56
C ALA A 87 13.97 -1.85 -3.48
N ASP A 88 14.13 -2.05 -4.79
CA ASP A 88 13.22 -1.57 -5.82
C ASP A 88 12.06 -2.55 -6.01
N LEU A 89 10.85 -2.13 -5.67
CA LEU A 89 9.64 -2.96 -5.75
C LEU A 89 9.13 -3.16 -7.20
N ASP A 90 9.73 -2.47 -8.18
CA ASP A 90 9.63 -2.82 -9.59
C ASP A 90 10.53 -4.02 -9.98
N GLN A 91 11.26 -4.66 -9.05
CA GLN A 91 12.03 -5.87 -9.25
C GLN A 91 11.38 -7.08 -8.55
N PRO A 92 11.74 -8.33 -8.89
CA PRO A 92 11.29 -9.50 -8.15
C PRO A 92 11.61 -9.42 -6.65
N LEU A 93 10.70 -9.91 -5.82
CA LEU A 93 10.91 -9.94 -4.38
C LEU A 93 11.89 -11.06 -3.99
N ASP A 94 12.97 -10.70 -3.28
CA ASP A 94 13.95 -11.66 -2.77
C ASP A 94 13.45 -12.33 -1.47
N PHE A 95 12.34 -13.06 -1.59
CA PHE A 95 11.74 -13.84 -0.53
C PHE A 95 11.29 -15.21 -1.07
N ALA A 96 11.36 -16.23 -0.23
CA ALA A 96 10.92 -17.57 -0.56
C ALA A 96 9.39 -17.63 -0.78
N ASP A 97 8.94 -18.59 -1.58
CA ASP A 97 7.53 -18.89 -1.76
C ASP A 97 6.87 -19.24 -0.41
N ALA A 98 5.62 -18.86 -0.24
CA ALA A 98 4.81 -19.18 0.94
C ALA A 98 5.51 -18.88 2.28
N SER A 99 6.21 -17.76 2.38
CA SER A 99 6.99 -17.37 3.56
C SER A 99 6.26 -16.40 4.51
N PHE A 100 5.17 -15.75 4.06
CA PHE A 100 4.45 -14.75 4.85
C PHE A 100 2.99 -15.14 5.07
N ASP A 101 2.47 -14.81 6.27
CA ASP A 101 1.05 -14.95 6.60
C ASP A 101 0.23 -13.78 6.05
N VAL A 102 0.82 -12.58 6.04
CA VAL A 102 0.21 -11.35 5.57
C VAL A 102 1.21 -10.55 4.73
N VAL A 103 0.71 -9.95 3.65
CA VAL A 103 1.42 -8.89 2.93
C VAL A 103 0.59 -7.62 3.00
N ALA A 104 1.20 -6.53 3.48
CA ALA A 104 0.63 -5.19 3.53
C ALA A 104 1.26 -4.30 2.45
N ALA A 105 0.47 -3.39 1.84
CA ALA A 105 0.98 -2.40 0.88
C ALA A 105 0.11 -1.14 0.92
N GLY A 106 0.56 -0.12 1.63
CA GLY A 106 -0.21 1.12 1.82
C GLY A 106 0.24 2.24 0.91
N GLU A 107 -0.57 2.66 -0.10
CA GLU A 107 -0.22 3.73 -1.05
C GLU A 107 1.12 3.43 -1.77
N LEU A 108 1.20 2.26 -2.36
CA LEU A 108 2.38 1.79 -3.08
C LEU A 108 2.10 1.55 -4.56
N LEU A 109 0.99 0.86 -4.87
CA LEU A 109 0.75 0.32 -6.21
C LEU A 109 0.64 1.39 -7.29
N GLU A 110 0.20 2.59 -6.93
CA GLU A 110 0.11 3.76 -7.83
C GLU A 110 1.48 4.28 -8.28
N HIS A 111 2.53 3.97 -7.53
CA HIS A 111 3.91 4.38 -7.84
C HIS A 111 4.66 3.39 -8.74
N LEU A 112 4.11 2.19 -8.98
CA LEU A 112 4.78 1.13 -9.71
C LEU A 112 4.48 1.19 -11.21
N ARG A 113 5.45 0.75 -12.00
CA ARG A 113 5.30 0.61 -13.46
C ARG A 113 4.40 -0.55 -13.83
N ASP A 114 4.52 -1.67 -13.09
CA ASP A 114 3.76 -2.89 -13.29
C ASP A 114 3.23 -3.43 -11.95
N PRO A 115 2.10 -2.88 -11.45
CA PRO A 115 1.49 -3.33 -10.21
C PRO A 115 0.97 -4.78 -10.30
N GLN A 116 0.60 -5.28 -11.49
CA GLN A 116 0.16 -6.67 -11.67
C GLN A 116 1.30 -7.64 -11.38
N ARG A 117 2.52 -7.32 -11.81
CA ARG A 117 3.71 -8.12 -11.51
C ARG A 117 3.96 -8.19 -10.00
N LEU A 118 3.91 -7.05 -9.30
CA LEU A 118 4.08 -7.07 -7.85
C LEU A 118 2.98 -7.88 -7.18
N VAL A 119 1.72 -7.78 -7.60
CA VAL A 119 0.61 -8.58 -7.04
C VAL A 119 0.81 -10.07 -7.30
N ALA A 120 1.39 -10.48 -8.44
CA ALA A 120 1.78 -11.87 -8.68
C ALA A 120 2.87 -12.35 -7.70
N GLU A 121 3.89 -11.52 -7.44
CA GLU A 121 4.93 -11.79 -6.45
C GLU A 121 4.36 -11.86 -5.02
N ILE A 122 3.46 -10.94 -4.66
CA ILE A 122 2.72 -10.97 -3.38
C ILE A 122 2.01 -12.32 -3.22
N ARG A 123 1.32 -12.78 -4.27
CA ARG A 123 0.65 -14.09 -4.24
C ARG A 123 1.64 -15.24 -4.11
N ARG A 124 2.84 -15.15 -4.70
CA ARG A 124 3.90 -16.15 -4.58
C ARG A 124 4.39 -16.27 -3.14
N VAL A 125 4.74 -15.15 -2.51
CA VAL A 125 5.34 -15.12 -1.16
C VAL A 125 4.32 -15.37 -0.04
N LEU A 126 3.04 -15.15 -0.27
CA LEU A 126 1.98 -15.49 0.70
C LEU A 126 1.85 -17.00 0.85
N ARG A 127 1.62 -17.47 2.08
CA ARG A 127 1.18 -18.83 2.38
C ARG A 127 -0.22 -19.08 1.82
N PRO A 128 -0.58 -20.34 1.50
CA PRO A 128 -1.97 -20.71 1.22
C PRO A 128 -2.90 -20.23 2.34
N GLY A 129 -3.98 -19.52 2.01
CA GLY A 129 -4.86 -18.86 2.98
C GLY A 129 -4.35 -17.54 3.58
N GLY A 130 -3.15 -17.11 3.21
CA GLY A 130 -2.56 -15.83 3.65
C GLY A 130 -3.31 -14.62 3.11
N THR A 131 -3.17 -13.49 3.78
CA THR A 131 -3.92 -12.26 3.50
C THR A 131 -3.06 -11.22 2.78
N PHE A 132 -3.58 -10.62 1.72
CA PHE A 132 -3.07 -9.40 1.11
C PHE A 132 -3.98 -8.23 1.48
N VAL A 133 -3.45 -7.19 2.13
CA VAL A 133 -4.16 -5.95 2.43
C VAL A 133 -3.40 -4.76 1.87
N ALA A 134 -4.11 -3.88 1.15
CA ALA A 134 -3.47 -2.72 0.54
C ALA A 134 -4.41 -1.51 0.46
N SER A 135 -3.86 -0.35 0.13
CA SER A 135 -4.64 0.83 -0.20
C SER A 135 -4.07 1.56 -1.41
N VAL A 136 -4.96 2.25 -2.12
CA VAL A 136 -4.62 3.15 -3.22
C VAL A 136 -5.56 4.37 -3.21
N PRO A 137 -5.15 5.54 -3.74
CA PRO A 137 -6.03 6.65 -3.94
C PRO A 137 -7.20 6.30 -4.87
N ASN A 138 -8.40 6.79 -4.56
CA ASN A 138 -9.56 6.69 -5.45
C ASN A 138 -9.51 7.85 -6.46
N ALA A 139 -8.74 7.70 -7.53
CA ALA A 139 -8.58 8.72 -8.55
C ALA A 139 -9.91 9.11 -9.23
N TYR A 140 -10.86 8.18 -9.30
CA TYR A 140 -12.16 8.36 -9.97
C TYR A 140 -13.30 8.83 -9.06
N ARG A 141 -12.96 9.37 -7.86
CA ARG A 141 -13.95 10.06 -7.02
C ARG A 141 -14.54 11.27 -7.75
N LEU A 142 -15.69 11.80 -7.30
CA LEU A 142 -16.40 12.89 -7.96
C LEU A 142 -15.50 14.12 -8.21
N LYS A 143 -14.68 14.50 -7.23
CA LYS A 143 -13.72 15.61 -7.38
C LYS A 143 -12.75 15.36 -8.55
N GLY A 144 -12.18 14.17 -8.65
CA GLY A 144 -11.26 13.80 -9.74
C GLY A 144 -11.94 13.88 -11.11
N ARG A 145 -13.18 13.37 -11.21
CA ARG A 145 -13.98 13.46 -12.46
C ARG A 145 -14.26 14.89 -12.87
N LEU A 146 -14.61 15.78 -11.92
CA LEU A 146 -14.85 17.19 -12.19
C LEU A 146 -13.58 17.92 -12.62
N LEU A 147 -12.43 17.62 -11.99
CA LEU A 147 -11.13 18.16 -12.39
C LEU A 147 -10.79 17.74 -13.83
N PHE A 148 -10.99 16.48 -14.17
CA PHE A 148 -10.75 15.97 -15.53
C PHE A 148 -11.64 16.66 -16.58
N LEU A 149 -12.93 16.91 -16.27
CA LEU A 149 -13.86 17.61 -17.17
C LEU A 149 -13.42 19.05 -17.47
N ILE A 150 -12.68 19.70 -16.58
CA ILE A 150 -12.12 21.05 -16.80
C ILE A 150 -10.66 21.03 -17.25
N GLY A 151 -10.17 19.88 -17.75
CA GLY A 151 -8.81 19.73 -18.29
C GLY A 151 -7.70 19.71 -17.24
N ARG A 152 -8.02 19.38 -15.98
CA ARG A 152 -7.03 19.20 -14.90
C ARG A 152 -6.84 17.73 -14.55
N PRO A 153 -5.63 17.31 -14.15
CA PRO A 153 -5.42 15.94 -13.68
C PRO A 153 -6.27 15.68 -12.43
N PRO A 154 -6.83 14.46 -12.28
CA PRO A 154 -7.62 14.08 -11.12
C PRO A 154 -6.81 13.99 -9.83
N GLU A 155 -5.51 13.79 -9.95
CA GLU A 155 -4.51 13.76 -8.87
C GLU A 155 -3.30 14.62 -9.26
N ASN A 156 -2.63 15.17 -8.26
CA ASN A 156 -1.52 16.10 -8.45
C ASN A 156 -0.16 15.54 -7.98
N ASP A 157 -0.10 14.31 -7.48
CA ASP A 157 1.17 13.72 -7.05
C ASP A 157 1.97 13.29 -8.31
N PRO A 158 3.14 13.90 -8.57
CA PRO A 158 3.93 13.60 -9.78
C PRO A 158 4.59 12.22 -9.74
N THR A 159 4.55 11.54 -8.60
CA THR A 159 5.09 10.19 -8.43
C THR A 159 4.07 9.10 -8.73
N HIS A 160 2.78 9.44 -8.88
CA HIS A 160 1.75 8.48 -9.27
C HIS A 160 1.84 8.16 -10.76
N LEU A 161 2.20 6.93 -11.06
CA LEU A 161 2.28 6.39 -12.44
C LEU A 161 0.95 5.75 -12.87
N GLN A 162 0.13 5.34 -11.90
CA GLN A 162 -1.14 4.64 -12.12
C GLN A 162 -2.28 5.34 -11.40
N MET A 163 -3.48 5.24 -11.98
CA MET A 163 -4.72 5.72 -11.38
C MET A 163 -5.69 4.55 -11.24
N PHE A 164 -6.18 4.31 -10.02
CA PHE A 164 -7.06 3.18 -9.74
C PHE A 164 -8.51 3.58 -9.52
N SER A 165 -9.41 2.82 -10.14
CA SER A 165 -10.83 2.74 -9.79
C SER A 165 -11.10 1.48 -8.97
N GLY A 166 -12.29 1.38 -8.38
CA GLY A 166 -12.69 0.14 -7.72
C GLY A 166 -12.82 -1.08 -8.67
N ALA A 167 -12.92 -0.86 -10.00
CA ALA A 167 -12.88 -1.94 -10.99
C ALA A 167 -11.45 -2.44 -11.21
N ASP A 168 -10.49 -1.52 -11.33
CA ASP A 168 -9.08 -1.85 -11.49
C ASP A 168 -8.55 -2.62 -10.27
N VAL A 169 -8.94 -2.19 -9.06
CA VAL A 169 -8.61 -2.91 -7.81
C VAL A 169 -9.19 -4.33 -7.81
N ARG A 170 -10.42 -4.54 -8.29
CA ARG A 170 -10.97 -5.89 -8.41
C ARG A 170 -10.21 -6.74 -9.43
N ALA A 171 -9.75 -6.13 -10.52
CA ALA A 171 -8.92 -6.81 -11.51
C ALA A 171 -7.56 -7.24 -10.92
N LEU A 172 -6.93 -6.39 -10.09
CA LEU A 172 -5.71 -6.73 -9.37
C LEU A 172 -5.90 -7.92 -8.41
N LEU A 173 -7.08 -8.02 -7.79
CA LEU A 173 -7.43 -9.13 -6.90
C LEU A 173 -7.91 -10.39 -7.64
N ALA A 174 -7.85 -10.43 -8.97
CA ALA A 174 -8.17 -11.65 -9.71
C ALA A 174 -7.25 -12.80 -9.28
N GLY A 175 -7.87 -13.91 -8.84
CA GLY A 175 -7.14 -15.07 -8.31
C GLY A 175 -6.84 -15.00 -6.79
N PHE A 176 -7.41 -14.02 -6.08
CA PHE A 176 -7.58 -14.06 -4.64
C PHE A 176 -9.02 -14.39 -4.28
N ASP A 177 -9.20 -15.12 -3.19
CA ASP A 177 -10.50 -15.42 -2.60
C ASP A 177 -10.98 -14.25 -1.74
N GLU A 178 -12.30 -14.15 -1.54
CA GLU A 178 -12.96 -13.18 -0.66
C GLU A 178 -12.54 -11.70 -0.87
N PRO A 179 -12.49 -11.18 -2.11
CA PRO A 179 -12.06 -9.80 -2.33
C PRO A 179 -13.04 -8.80 -1.70
N ARG A 180 -12.53 -7.92 -0.85
CA ARG A 180 -13.30 -6.85 -0.21
C ARG A 180 -12.68 -5.50 -0.50
N LEU A 181 -13.50 -4.49 -0.75
CA LEU A 181 -13.11 -3.12 -0.97
C LEU A 181 -13.81 -2.21 0.03
N HIS A 182 -13.03 -1.42 0.76
CA HIS A 182 -13.50 -0.40 1.69
C HIS A 182 -13.18 0.98 1.11
N PHE A 183 -14.20 1.76 0.85
CA PHE A 183 -14.07 3.14 0.40
C PHE A 183 -14.03 4.04 1.62
N VAL A 184 -12.90 4.69 1.88
CA VAL A 184 -12.63 5.40 3.14
C VAL A 184 -12.22 6.86 2.91
N ALA A 185 -12.18 7.63 4.00
CA ALA A 185 -11.74 9.03 4.04
C ALA A 185 -12.54 9.98 3.14
N GLY A 186 -13.56 10.59 3.70
CA GLY A 186 -14.35 11.62 3.01
C GLY A 186 -15.63 11.94 3.76
N ARG A 187 -15.96 13.24 3.83
CA ARG A 187 -17.16 13.71 4.58
C ARG A 187 -18.47 13.15 4.05
N LEU A 188 -18.55 12.87 2.75
CA LEU A 188 -19.78 12.42 2.07
C LEU A 188 -19.75 10.92 1.73
N VAL A 189 -18.79 10.16 2.24
CA VAL A 189 -18.70 8.70 2.05
C VAL A 189 -20.01 7.99 2.44
N PRO A 190 -20.72 8.36 3.54
CA PRO A 190 -21.98 7.71 3.88
C PRO A 190 -23.09 7.86 2.80
N LEU A 191 -23.06 8.92 1.99
CA LEU A 191 -24.05 9.13 0.92
C LEU A 191 -23.77 8.26 -0.31
N HIS A 192 -22.50 8.19 -0.74
CA HIS A 192 -22.09 7.36 -1.87
C HIS A 192 -20.58 7.05 -1.80
N PRO A 193 -20.18 5.92 -1.20
CA PRO A 193 -18.76 5.61 -0.94
C PRO A 193 -17.86 5.74 -2.16
N ARG A 194 -18.25 5.15 -3.30
CA ARG A 194 -17.42 5.15 -4.53
C ARG A 194 -17.18 6.55 -5.12
N LEU A 195 -18.10 7.50 -4.89
CA LEU A 195 -17.96 8.86 -5.42
C LEU A 195 -17.22 9.80 -4.47
N PHE A 196 -17.31 9.57 -3.17
CA PHE A 196 -16.86 10.54 -2.18
C PHE A 196 -15.66 10.08 -1.35
N ALA A 197 -15.32 8.79 -1.38
CA ALA A 197 -14.11 8.31 -0.71
C ALA A 197 -12.85 8.81 -1.40
N ASN A 198 -11.86 9.17 -0.61
CA ASN A 198 -10.55 9.55 -1.11
C ASN A 198 -9.69 8.31 -1.43
N ASP A 199 -9.83 7.24 -0.63
CA ASP A 199 -9.03 6.03 -0.74
C ASP A 199 -9.88 4.78 -0.85
N ILE A 200 -9.27 3.75 -1.41
CA ILE A 200 -9.79 2.39 -1.45
C ILE A 200 -8.82 1.50 -0.69
N VAL A 201 -9.21 1.04 0.50
CA VAL A 201 -8.51 -0.06 1.19
C VAL A 201 -9.11 -1.37 0.70
N PHE A 202 -8.29 -2.32 0.34
CA PHE A 202 -8.77 -3.59 -0.19
C PHE A 202 -8.00 -4.78 0.36
N VAL A 203 -8.65 -5.94 0.31
CA VAL A 203 -8.10 -7.19 0.83
C VAL A 203 -8.51 -8.36 -0.05
N GLY A 204 -7.63 -9.35 -0.13
CA GLY A 204 -7.89 -10.65 -0.73
C GLY A 204 -7.14 -11.75 0.02
N ARG A 205 -7.62 -12.98 -0.03
CA ARG A 205 -6.94 -14.15 0.52
C ARG A 205 -6.34 -15.00 -0.58
N LYS A 206 -5.10 -15.47 -0.42
CA LYS A 206 -4.55 -16.47 -1.32
C LYS A 206 -5.35 -17.77 -1.18
N PRO A 207 -5.80 -18.40 -2.26
CA PRO A 207 -6.47 -19.71 -2.19
C PRO A 207 -5.65 -20.75 -1.40
N ARG A 208 -6.37 -21.68 -0.74
CA ARG A 208 -5.76 -22.79 0.01
C ARG A 208 -5.19 -23.86 -0.89
#